data_1f0dcc0fc81c549d80321872c75b62c8
#
_entry.id   1f0dcc0fc81c549d80321872c75b62c8
#
_cell.length_a   1.000
_cell.length_b   1.000
_cell.length_c   1.000
_cell.angle_alpha   90.00
_cell.angle_beta   90.00
_cell.angle_gamma   90.00
#
_symmetry.space_group_name_H-M   'P 1'
#
loop_
_entity.id
_entity.type
_entity.pdbx_description
1 polymer ?
#
loop_
_entity_poly.entity_id
_entity_poly.type
_entity_poly.pdbx_seq_one_letter_code
_entity_poly.pdbx_strand_id
1 'polypeptide(L)'
;MADAVISVEGLVKNYRTGLRRTVVHAVKGLSLTVPRGAIVAFVGPNGAGKTTTIHSVLGFLKPTAGKVRVFGEPPGPAVAKRIGYQPEIFYTYPFYSAREALAYYGQLAGMPRASLDATIPRLLDRMGLTDAGKRPISSYSKGMTQRLGLAHALVHDPELLILDEPTSGLDPEGRRLVLDIIGEEKQRGRTVFLSSHILSDVERTCDEVVMVRQGEVVLADRIASFGAASQQWKIEVLGWTPTHRGLLREGVTVLQETDGAAILGCDAADKQALLRTLIAIPLDIGTVQPMRAATLEETYLKHAGVL
;
A
#
# COMPACT_ATOMS: atom_id res chain seq x y z
N MET A 1 20.94 1.96 -9.15
CA MET A 1 19.53 1.63 -8.94
C MET A 1 19.49 0.71 -7.74
N ALA A 2 18.69 1.00 -6.72
CA ALA A 2 18.52 0.10 -5.59
C ALA A 2 18.13 -1.29 -6.12
N ASP A 3 18.53 -2.36 -5.41
CA ASP A 3 18.25 -3.76 -5.74
C ASP A 3 16.72 -4.00 -5.75
N ALA A 4 16.07 -3.75 -6.87
CA ALA A 4 14.62 -3.87 -7.02
C ALA A 4 14.24 -5.34 -7.22
N VAL A 5 13.34 -5.85 -6.37
CA VAL A 5 12.78 -7.20 -6.48
C VAL A 5 11.73 -7.28 -7.59
N ILE A 6 10.89 -6.24 -7.73
CA ILE A 6 9.95 -6.09 -8.85
C ILE A 6 10.32 -4.82 -9.60
N SER A 7 10.40 -4.92 -10.93
CA SER A 7 10.52 -3.78 -11.86
C SER A 7 9.49 -3.91 -12.97
N VAL A 8 8.68 -2.90 -13.12
CA VAL A 8 7.67 -2.78 -14.17
C VAL A 8 7.94 -1.51 -14.94
N GLU A 9 8.10 -1.62 -16.26
CA GLU A 9 8.44 -0.52 -17.15
C GLU A 9 7.40 -0.42 -18.26
N GLY A 10 6.62 0.66 -18.26
CA GLY A 10 5.65 0.99 -19.31
C GLY A 10 4.61 -0.11 -19.54
N LEU A 11 4.13 -0.78 -18.49
CA LEU A 11 3.17 -1.88 -18.61
C LEU A 11 1.87 -1.40 -19.23
N VAL A 12 1.50 -2.01 -20.35
CA VAL A 12 0.19 -1.85 -20.99
C VAL A 12 -0.53 -3.18 -21.00
N LYS A 13 -1.80 -3.18 -20.59
CA LYS A 13 -2.68 -4.34 -20.72
C LYS A 13 -4.04 -3.93 -21.25
N ASN A 14 -4.35 -4.47 -22.42
CA ASN A 14 -5.62 -4.28 -23.09
C ASN A 14 -6.38 -5.60 -23.14
N TYR A 15 -7.68 -5.55 -22.86
CA TYR A 15 -8.61 -6.66 -23.04
C TYR A 15 -9.56 -6.36 -24.20
N ARG A 16 -9.91 -7.39 -24.96
CA ARG A 16 -10.96 -7.32 -25.98
C ARG A 16 -12.18 -8.01 -25.43
N THR A 17 -13.27 -7.28 -25.27
CA THR A 17 -14.52 -7.79 -24.68
C THR A 17 -15.68 -7.69 -25.65
N GLY A 18 -16.61 -8.65 -25.52
CA GLY A 18 -17.87 -8.70 -26.27
C GLY A 18 -17.71 -9.01 -27.77
N LEU A 19 -18.86 -9.24 -28.41
CA LEU A 19 -18.97 -9.53 -29.86
C LEU A 19 -18.41 -8.39 -30.75
N ARG A 20 -18.50 -7.14 -30.28
CA ARG A 20 -18.01 -5.94 -31.00
C ARG A 20 -16.53 -5.67 -30.76
N ARG A 21 -15.79 -6.56 -30.05
CA ARG A 21 -14.35 -6.44 -29.75
C ARG A 21 -13.96 -5.08 -29.14
N THR A 22 -14.79 -4.54 -28.25
CA THR A 22 -14.48 -3.32 -27.54
C THR A 22 -13.16 -3.51 -26.76
N VAL A 23 -12.23 -2.56 -26.91
CA VAL A 23 -10.96 -2.60 -26.21
C VAL A 23 -11.09 -1.89 -24.87
N VAL A 24 -10.80 -2.61 -23.78
CA VAL A 24 -10.72 -2.06 -22.44
C VAL A 24 -9.24 -1.92 -22.06
N HIS A 25 -8.80 -0.71 -21.82
CA HIS A 25 -7.43 -0.38 -21.40
C HIS A 25 -7.34 -0.51 -19.87
N ALA A 26 -6.97 -1.70 -19.38
CA ALA A 26 -6.89 -1.96 -17.94
C ALA A 26 -5.63 -1.36 -17.29
N VAL A 27 -4.51 -1.30 -18.04
CA VAL A 27 -3.25 -0.67 -17.61
C VAL A 27 -2.69 0.12 -18.79
N LYS A 28 -2.22 1.36 -18.54
CA LYS A 28 -1.89 2.34 -19.59
C LYS A 28 -0.47 2.91 -19.42
N GLY A 29 0.55 2.07 -19.55
CA GLY A 29 1.94 2.51 -19.47
C GLY A 29 2.47 2.63 -18.03
N LEU A 30 1.94 1.81 -17.11
CA LEU A 30 2.30 1.84 -15.70
C LEU A 30 3.76 1.42 -15.49
N SER A 31 4.48 2.21 -14.68
CA SER A 31 5.85 1.90 -14.23
C SER A 31 5.92 1.96 -12.72
N LEU A 32 6.53 0.95 -12.10
CA LEU A 32 6.78 0.90 -10.66
C LEU A 32 8.00 0.03 -10.36
N THR A 33 8.57 0.25 -9.17
CA THR A 33 9.63 -0.60 -8.61
C THR A 33 9.27 -0.98 -7.17
N VAL A 34 9.66 -2.20 -6.76
CA VAL A 34 9.55 -2.66 -5.37
C VAL A 34 10.96 -2.98 -4.88
N PRO A 35 11.51 -2.19 -3.94
CA PRO A 35 12.84 -2.42 -3.38
C PRO A 35 12.89 -3.71 -2.55
N ARG A 36 14.07 -4.33 -2.48
CA ARG A 36 14.29 -5.51 -1.62
C ARG A 36 14.09 -5.17 -0.14
N GLY A 37 13.40 -6.03 0.58
CA GLY A 37 13.17 -5.90 2.03
C GLY A 37 12.17 -4.80 2.42
N ALA A 38 11.49 -4.17 1.45
CA ALA A 38 10.45 -3.19 1.70
C ALA A 38 9.04 -3.82 1.67
N ILE A 39 8.12 -3.19 2.38
CA ILE A 39 6.67 -3.39 2.20
C ILE A 39 6.15 -2.25 1.33
N VAL A 40 5.72 -2.55 0.12
CA VAL A 40 5.16 -1.57 -0.83
C VAL A 40 3.68 -1.80 -1.01
N ALA A 41 2.88 -0.78 -0.73
CA ALA A 41 1.44 -0.80 -0.96
C ALA A 41 1.09 -0.34 -2.37
N PHE A 42 0.16 -1.03 -3.01
CA PHE A 42 -0.39 -0.71 -4.32
C PHE A 42 -1.86 -0.34 -4.15
N VAL A 43 -2.15 0.96 -4.11
CA VAL A 43 -3.42 1.51 -3.66
C VAL A 43 -4.19 2.09 -4.84
N GLY A 44 -5.51 1.93 -4.82
CA GLY A 44 -6.37 2.53 -5.84
C GLY A 44 -7.79 1.98 -5.77
N PRO A 45 -8.77 2.64 -6.41
CA PRO A 45 -10.15 2.18 -6.42
C PRO A 45 -10.30 0.85 -7.18
N ASN A 46 -11.47 0.24 -7.07
CA ASN A 46 -11.81 -0.94 -7.86
C ASN A 46 -11.79 -0.58 -9.35
N GLY A 47 -11.19 -1.49 -10.16
CA GLY A 47 -11.01 -1.25 -11.59
C GLY A 47 -9.80 -0.36 -11.96
N ALA A 48 -8.99 0.10 -11.00
CA ALA A 48 -7.78 0.89 -11.27
C ALA A 48 -6.65 0.11 -11.97
N GLY A 49 -6.76 -1.22 -12.10
CA GLY A 49 -5.75 -2.07 -12.74
C GLY A 49 -4.86 -2.83 -11.75
N LYS A 50 -5.15 -2.81 -10.43
CA LYS A 50 -4.33 -3.46 -9.39
C LYS A 50 -4.12 -4.96 -9.66
N THR A 51 -5.19 -5.74 -9.68
CA THR A 51 -5.12 -7.20 -9.92
C THR A 51 -4.52 -7.53 -11.29
N THR A 52 -4.81 -6.72 -12.33
CA THR A 52 -4.20 -6.90 -13.66
C THR A 52 -2.68 -6.72 -13.60
N THR A 53 -2.19 -5.73 -12.86
CA THR A 53 -0.76 -5.49 -12.67
C THR A 53 -0.12 -6.64 -11.87
N ILE A 54 -0.73 -7.05 -10.75
CA ILE A 54 -0.29 -8.20 -9.93
C ILE A 54 -0.21 -9.46 -10.78
N HIS A 55 -1.24 -9.78 -11.57
CA HIS A 55 -1.24 -10.95 -12.44
C HIS A 55 -0.17 -10.87 -13.55
N SER A 56 0.18 -9.66 -14.01
CA SER A 56 1.29 -9.48 -14.95
C SER A 56 2.64 -9.72 -14.29
N VAL A 57 2.81 -9.30 -13.02
CA VAL A 57 4.01 -9.54 -12.20
C VAL A 57 4.17 -11.04 -11.90
N LEU A 58 3.07 -11.74 -11.63
CA LEU A 58 3.06 -13.21 -11.40
C LEU A 58 3.26 -14.02 -12.69
N GLY A 59 3.18 -13.39 -13.87
CA GLY A 59 3.26 -14.07 -15.15
C GLY A 59 1.96 -14.78 -15.59
N PHE A 60 0.85 -14.59 -14.85
CA PHE A 60 -0.46 -15.12 -15.23
C PHE A 60 -1.06 -14.40 -16.44
N LEU A 61 -0.65 -13.14 -16.65
CA LEU A 61 -1.09 -12.32 -17.77
C LEU A 61 0.12 -11.79 -18.54
N LYS A 62 0.16 -12.08 -19.84
CA LYS A 62 1.16 -11.50 -20.73
C LYS A 62 0.80 -10.01 -20.98
N PRO A 63 1.73 -9.07 -20.76
CA PRO A 63 1.57 -7.67 -21.13
C PRO A 63 1.22 -7.50 -22.62
N THR A 64 0.44 -6.46 -22.94
CA THR A 64 0.25 -6.02 -24.34
C THR A 64 1.48 -5.26 -24.82
N ALA A 65 2.09 -4.46 -23.93
CA ALA A 65 3.37 -3.78 -24.14
C ALA A 65 4.03 -3.52 -22.78
N GLY A 66 5.31 -3.11 -22.81
CA GLY A 66 6.10 -2.88 -21.61
C GLY A 66 6.87 -4.13 -21.17
N LYS A 67 7.57 -4.01 -20.04
CA LYS A 67 8.42 -5.07 -19.49
C LYS A 67 8.11 -5.27 -18.02
N VAL A 68 8.13 -6.52 -17.57
CA VAL A 68 8.03 -6.91 -16.16
C VAL A 68 9.22 -7.80 -15.84
N ARG A 69 9.89 -7.52 -14.72
CA ARG A 69 10.97 -8.34 -14.18
C ARG A 69 10.72 -8.56 -12.69
N VAL A 70 10.99 -9.76 -12.22
CA VAL A 70 10.97 -10.12 -10.81
C VAL A 70 12.30 -10.81 -10.51
N PHE A 71 13.01 -10.33 -9.49
CA PHE A 71 14.40 -10.72 -9.19
C PHE A 71 15.35 -10.52 -10.39
N GLY A 72 15.08 -9.50 -11.23
CA GLY A 72 15.83 -9.24 -12.45
C GLY A 72 15.48 -10.11 -13.66
N GLU A 73 14.63 -11.13 -13.49
CA GLU A 73 14.24 -12.10 -14.50
C GLU A 73 12.79 -11.86 -15.00
N PRO A 74 12.44 -12.26 -16.23
CA PRO A 74 11.05 -12.31 -16.65
C PRO A 74 10.23 -13.27 -15.75
N PRO A 75 8.95 -12.98 -15.48
CA PRO A 75 8.08 -13.90 -14.75
C PRO A 75 8.03 -15.28 -15.40
N GLY A 76 8.22 -16.33 -14.60
CA GLY A 76 8.25 -17.71 -15.08
C GLY A 76 8.36 -18.71 -13.92
N PRO A 77 8.42 -20.03 -14.24
CA PRO A 77 8.36 -21.08 -13.21
C PRO A 77 9.49 -21.03 -12.17
N ALA A 78 10.70 -20.62 -12.55
CA ALA A 78 11.82 -20.47 -11.61
C ALA A 78 11.60 -19.32 -10.63
N VAL A 79 11.09 -18.17 -11.12
CA VAL A 79 10.73 -17.01 -10.33
C VAL A 79 9.54 -17.32 -9.42
N ALA A 80 8.52 -18.03 -9.92
CA ALA A 80 7.32 -18.37 -9.18
C ALA A 80 7.61 -19.17 -7.90
N LYS A 81 8.63 -20.02 -7.87
CA LYS A 81 9.04 -20.79 -6.67
C LYS A 81 9.52 -19.90 -5.52
N ARG A 82 9.89 -18.67 -5.79
CA ARG A 82 10.39 -17.69 -4.81
C ARG A 82 9.31 -16.71 -4.37
N ILE A 83 8.09 -16.84 -4.92
CA ILE A 83 6.96 -15.94 -4.66
C ILE A 83 5.88 -16.68 -3.89
N GLY A 84 5.46 -16.11 -2.76
CA GLY A 84 4.21 -16.45 -2.08
C GLY A 84 3.10 -15.53 -2.56
N TYR A 85 2.02 -16.09 -3.07
CA TYR A 85 0.89 -15.32 -3.56
C TYR A 85 -0.38 -15.63 -2.79
N GLN A 86 -1.03 -14.57 -2.29
CA GLN A 86 -2.39 -14.62 -1.75
C GLN A 86 -3.32 -13.81 -2.64
N PRO A 87 -4.27 -14.43 -3.33
CA PRO A 87 -5.33 -13.71 -4.07
C PRO A 87 -6.34 -13.08 -3.11
N GLU A 88 -7.09 -12.07 -3.58
CA GLU A 88 -8.20 -11.46 -2.83
C GLU A 88 -9.21 -12.48 -2.32
N ILE A 89 -9.54 -13.48 -3.16
CA ILE A 89 -10.38 -14.61 -2.79
C ILE A 89 -9.54 -15.89 -2.91
N PHE A 90 -9.21 -16.47 -1.77
CA PHE A 90 -8.47 -17.75 -1.73
C PHE A 90 -9.43 -18.92 -1.96
N TYR A 91 -9.34 -19.50 -3.15
CA TYR A 91 -10.09 -20.72 -3.51
C TYR A 91 -9.23 -21.96 -3.26
N THR A 92 -9.78 -22.91 -2.52
CA THR A 92 -9.19 -24.22 -2.31
C THR A 92 -10.29 -25.29 -2.23
N TYR A 93 -9.90 -26.54 -2.15
CA TYR A 93 -10.85 -27.66 -2.04
C TYR A 93 -11.60 -27.61 -0.71
N PRO A 94 -12.93 -27.43 -0.70
CA PRO A 94 -13.71 -27.18 0.52
C PRO A 94 -13.78 -28.39 1.44
N PHE A 95 -13.53 -29.60 0.92
CA PHE A 95 -13.49 -30.85 1.68
C PHE A 95 -12.15 -31.13 2.35
N TYR A 96 -11.07 -30.43 1.98
CA TYR A 96 -9.79 -30.52 2.69
C TYR A 96 -9.89 -29.81 4.05
N SER A 97 -9.14 -30.32 5.02
CA SER A 97 -8.75 -29.55 6.20
C SER A 97 -7.62 -28.55 5.84
N ALA A 98 -7.40 -27.55 6.68
CA ALA A 98 -6.29 -26.62 6.46
C ALA A 98 -4.93 -27.31 6.42
N ARG A 99 -4.74 -28.37 7.25
CA ARG A 99 -3.51 -29.18 7.24
C ARG A 99 -3.29 -29.86 5.91
N GLU A 100 -4.32 -30.49 5.37
CA GLU A 100 -4.25 -31.18 4.07
C GLU A 100 -4.02 -30.22 2.92
N ALA A 101 -4.73 -29.07 2.93
CA ALA A 101 -4.54 -28.05 1.92
C ALA A 101 -3.10 -27.50 1.92
N LEU A 102 -2.55 -27.13 3.09
CA LEU A 102 -1.18 -26.65 3.19
C LEU A 102 -0.16 -27.73 2.83
N ALA A 103 -0.40 -29.01 3.18
CA ALA A 103 0.46 -30.10 2.78
C ALA A 103 0.45 -30.30 1.26
N TYR A 104 -0.73 -30.24 0.64
CA TYR A 104 -0.89 -30.35 -0.81
C TYR A 104 -0.14 -29.25 -1.56
N TYR A 105 -0.36 -27.99 -1.19
CA TYR A 105 0.30 -26.86 -1.84
C TYR A 105 1.81 -26.80 -1.58
N GLY A 106 2.25 -27.14 -0.36
CA GLY A 106 3.67 -27.22 -0.05
C GLY A 106 4.39 -28.30 -0.86
N GLN A 107 3.76 -29.47 -1.07
CA GLN A 107 4.29 -30.51 -1.96
C GLN A 107 4.34 -30.04 -3.41
N LEU A 108 3.33 -29.34 -3.92
CA LEU A 108 3.35 -28.75 -5.26
C LEU A 108 4.49 -27.72 -5.42
N ALA A 109 4.82 -26.99 -4.35
CA ALA A 109 5.98 -26.11 -4.32
C ALA A 109 7.33 -26.84 -4.20
N GLY A 110 7.31 -28.18 -4.08
CA GLY A 110 8.50 -29.03 -4.01
C GLY A 110 9.06 -29.25 -2.60
N MET A 111 8.30 -28.92 -1.55
CA MET A 111 8.75 -29.14 -0.17
C MET A 111 8.72 -30.63 0.21
N PRO A 112 9.76 -31.12 0.91
CA PRO A 112 9.73 -32.47 1.50
C PRO A 112 8.64 -32.58 2.56
N ARG A 113 7.99 -33.74 2.63
CA ARG A 113 6.90 -34.00 3.60
C ARG A 113 7.34 -33.76 5.04
N ALA A 114 8.54 -34.22 5.42
CA ALA A 114 9.09 -34.00 6.76
C ALA A 114 9.20 -32.52 7.16
N SER A 115 9.54 -31.65 6.19
CA SER A 115 9.56 -30.18 6.41
C SER A 115 8.16 -29.62 6.60
N LEU A 116 7.17 -30.13 5.86
CA LEU A 116 5.77 -29.72 5.97
C LEU A 116 5.18 -30.11 7.32
N ASP A 117 5.49 -31.30 7.82
CA ASP A 117 5.02 -31.78 9.12
C ASP A 117 5.47 -30.88 10.28
N ALA A 118 6.63 -30.23 10.16
CA ALA A 118 7.13 -29.25 11.11
C ALA A 118 6.58 -27.83 10.86
N THR A 119 6.40 -27.44 9.59
CA THR A 119 6.02 -26.08 9.20
C THR A 119 4.53 -25.79 9.38
N ILE A 120 3.67 -26.75 9.01
CA ILE A 120 2.22 -26.55 9.01
C ILE A 120 1.66 -26.23 10.39
N PRO A 121 2.00 -26.94 11.47
CA PRO A 121 1.50 -26.60 12.80
C PRO A 121 1.86 -25.19 13.24
N ARG A 122 3.10 -24.73 12.95
CA ARG A 122 3.57 -23.38 13.28
C ARG A 122 2.83 -22.30 12.48
N LEU A 123 2.56 -22.56 11.19
CA LEU A 123 1.80 -21.63 10.36
C LEU A 123 0.34 -21.53 10.83
N LEU A 124 -0.30 -22.64 11.16
CA LEU A 124 -1.66 -22.63 11.68
C LEU A 124 -1.75 -21.90 13.02
N ASP A 125 -0.76 -22.05 13.87
CA ASP A 125 -0.67 -21.34 15.14
C ASP A 125 -0.54 -19.82 14.91
N ARG A 126 0.41 -19.40 14.06
CA ARG A 126 0.59 -17.99 13.69
C ARG A 126 -0.68 -17.37 13.09
N MET A 127 -1.50 -18.15 12.40
CA MET A 127 -2.76 -17.68 11.79
C MET A 127 -3.95 -17.74 12.76
N GLY A 128 -3.77 -18.23 13.99
CA GLY A 128 -4.87 -18.48 14.93
C GLY A 128 -5.86 -19.52 14.40
N LEU A 129 -5.34 -20.56 13.73
CA LEU A 129 -6.14 -21.63 13.10
C LEU A 129 -5.83 -23.02 13.67
N THR A 130 -5.10 -23.11 14.79
CA THR A 130 -4.67 -24.40 15.40
C THR A 130 -5.85 -25.31 15.66
N ASP A 131 -6.89 -24.83 16.35
CA ASP A 131 -8.08 -25.62 16.74
C ASP A 131 -8.95 -25.99 15.52
N ALA A 132 -8.94 -25.17 14.50
CA ALA A 132 -9.66 -25.41 13.26
C ALA A 132 -8.89 -26.24 12.24
N GLY A 133 -7.59 -26.46 12.45
CA GLY A 133 -6.65 -27.01 11.47
C GLY A 133 -7.01 -28.41 10.93
N LYS A 134 -7.85 -29.18 11.64
CA LYS A 134 -8.37 -30.48 11.20
C LYS A 134 -9.80 -30.45 10.67
N ARG A 135 -10.48 -29.28 10.75
CA ARG A 135 -11.86 -29.13 10.27
C ARG A 135 -11.88 -28.90 8.76
N PRO A 136 -12.94 -29.32 8.05
CA PRO A 136 -13.09 -29.02 6.63
C PRO A 136 -13.15 -27.52 6.39
N ILE A 137 -12.48 -27.04 5.34
CA ILE A 137 -12.44 -25.63 4.97
C ILE A 137 -13.82 -25.08 4.62
N SER A 138 -14.75 -25.94 4.18
CA SER A 138 -16.15 -25.58 3.99
C SER A 138 -16.84 -25.02 5.24
N SER A 139 -16.28 -25.31 6.44
CA SER A 139 -16.79 -24.79 7.71
C SER A 139 -16.12 -23.48 8.16
N TYR A 140 -15.20 -22.94 7.37
CA TYR A 140 -14.44 -21.74 7.73
C TYR A 140 -15.25 -20.47 7.47
N SER A 141 -15.10 -19.48 8.34
CA SER A 141 -15.55 -18.12 8.06
C SER A 141 -14.67 -17.49 6.95
N LYS A 142 -15.15 -16.42 6.34
CA LYS A 142 -14.37 -15.64 5.36
C LYS A 142 -13.00 -15.26 5.93
N GLY A 143 -12.96 -14.77 7.18
CA GLY A 143 -11.71 -14.39 7.86
C GLY A 143 -10.76 -15.57 8.09
N MET A 144 -11.28 -16.74 8.44
CA MET A 144 -10.46 -17.97 8.57
C MET A 144 -9.87 -18.38 7.22
N THR A 145 -10.66 -18.32 6.15
CA THR A 145 -10.21 -18.65 4.79
C THR A 145 -9.15 -17.66 4.32
N GLN A 146 -9.30 -16.36 4.63
CA GLN A 146 -8.31 -15.33 4.29
C GLN A 146 -6.97 -15.58 5.01
N ARG A 147 -7.02 -15.91 6.30
CA ARG A 147 -5.81 -16.24 7.07
C ARG A 147 -5.15 -17.55 6.59
N LEU A 148 -5.94 -18.51 6.15
CA LEU A 148 -5.42 -19.74 5.51
C LEU A 148 -4.74 -19.40 4.17
N GLY A 149 -5.25 -18.45 3.39
CA GLY A 149 -4.63 -17.95 2.16
C GLY A 149 -3.25 -17.33 2.43
N LEU A 150 -3.09 -16.60 3.54
CA LEU A 150 -1.78 -16.08 3.95
C LEU A 150 -0.83 -17.23 4.37
N ALA A 151 -1.33 -18.22 5.12
CA ALA A 151 -0.55 -19.43 5.45
C ALA A 151 -0.08 -20.16 4.17
N HIS A 152 -0.95 -20.31 3.19
CA HIS A 152 -0.61 -20.88 1.88
C HIS A 152 0.51 -20.10 1.19
N ALA A 153 0.42 -18.76 1.16
CA ALA A 153 1.46 -17.92 0.56
C ALA A 153 2.82 -18.07 1.26
N LEU A 154 2.82 -18.40 2.56
CA LEU A 154 4.02 -18.52 3.38
C LEU A 154 4.59 -19.96 3.47
N VAL A 155 3.85 -20.98 3.05
CA VAL A 155 4.19 -22.38 3.38
C VAL A 155 5.56 -22.82 2.86
N HIS A 156 5.98 -22.33 1.70
CA HIS A 156 7.23 -22.72 1.05
C HIS A 156 8.38 -21.72 1.26
N ASP A 157 8.25 -20.86 2.28
CA ASP A 157 9.30 -19.91 2.71
C ASP A 157 9.78 -18.95 1.60
N PRO A 158 8.88 -18.16 0.96
CA PRO A 158 9.20 -17.35 -0.20
C PRO A 158 10.07 -16.13 0.16
N GLU A 159 10.79 -15.58 -0.82
CA GLU A 159 11.57 -14.34 -0.71
C GLU A 159 10.68 -13.08 -0.94
N LEU A 160 9.64 -13.23 -1.75
CA LEU A 160 8.69 -12.17 -2.10
C LEU A 160 7.26 -12.62 -1.77
N LEU A 161 6.53 -11.79 -1.04
CA LEU A 161 5.10 -11.97 -0.83
C LEU A 161 4.33 -10.99 -1.72
N ILE A 162 3.37 -11.50 -2.48
CA ILE A 162 2.41 -10.71 -3.25
C ILE A 162 1.03 -10.99 -2.66
N LEU A 163 0.40 -9.96 -2.09
CA LEU A 163 -0.85 -10.11 -1.34
C LEU A 163 -1.92 -9.19 -1.95
N ASP A 164 -2.97 -9.77 -2.53
CA ASP A 164 -4.07 -9.00 -3.11
C ASP A 164 -5.18 -8.85 -2.06
N GLU A 165 -5.35 -7.61 -1.54
CA GLU A 165 -6.32 -7.23 -0.51
C GLU A 165 -6.28 -8.14 0.76
N PRO A 166 -5.13 -8.33 1.42
CA PRO A 166 -4.95 -9.36 2.46
C PRO A 166 -5.83 -9.16 3.71
N THR A 167 -6.28 -7.92 3.98
CA THR A 167 -7.12 -7.58 5.13
C THR A 167 -8.61 -7.47 4.81
N SER A 168 -8.99 -7.71 3.54
CA SER A 168 -10.38 -7.56 3.10
C SER A 168 -11.31 -8.54 3.81
N GLY A 169 -12.39 -8.02 4.41
CA GLY A 169 -13.43 -8.81 5.08
C GLY A 169 -13.01 -9.47 6.39
N LEU A 170 -11.91 -9.03 6.98
CA LEU A 170 -11.49 -9.40 8.33
C LEU A 170 -12.15 -8.49 9.37
N ASP A 171 -12.41 -9.04 10.55
CA ASP A 171 -12.70 -8.28 11.75
C ASP A 171 -11.43 -7.51 12.24
N PRO A 172 -11.55 -6.56 13.17
CA PRO A 172 -10.42 -5.77 13.64
C PRO A 172 -9.25 -6.61 14.19
N GLU A 173 -9.56 -7.71 14.87
CA GLU A 173 -8.54 -8.60 15.45
C GLU A 173 -7.80 -9.39 14.37
N GLY A 174 -8.54 -10.01 13.45
CA GLY A 174 -7.95 -10.74 12.32
C GLY A 174 -7.15 -9.82 11.39
N ARG A 175 -7.62 -8.58 11.19
CA ARG A 175 -6.91 -7.56 10.43
C ARG A 175 -5.57 -7.21 11.09
N ARG A 176 -5.58 -6.95 12.40
CA ARG A 176 -4.36 -6.68 13.17
C ARG A 176 -3.36 -7.83 13.05
N LEU A 177 -3.82 -9.06 13.27
CA LEU A 177 -2.99 -10.26 13.16
C LEU A 177 -2.29 -10.35 11.80
N VAL A 178 -3.02 -10.14 10.70
CA VAL A 178 -2.46 -10.19 9.33
C VAL A 178 -1.41 -9.10 9.14
N LEU A 179 -1.65 -7.87 9.60
CA LEU A 179 -0.69 -6.77 9.49
C LEU A 179 0.57 -7.02 10.32
N ASP A 180 0.41 -7.58 11.53
CA ASP A 180 1.53 -7.92 12.40
C ASP A 180 2.40 -9.02 11.74
N ILE A 181 1.79 -10.04 11.13
CA ILE A 181 2.50 -11.08 10.36
C ILE A 181 3.25 -10.48 9.16
N ILE A 182 2.64 -9.56 8.40
CA ILE A 182 3.30 -8.86 7.29
C ILE A 182 4.55 -8.10 7.80
N GLY A 183 4.44 -7.42 8.93
CA GLY A 183 5.56 -6.74 9.57
C GLY A 183 6.68 -7.69 10.01
N GLU A 184 6.34 -8.86 10.58
CA GLU A 184 7.30 -9.90 10.92
C GLU A 184 8.04 -10.44 9.69
N GLU A 185 7.34 -10.64 8.58
CA GLU A 185 7.96 -11.14 7.34
C GLU A 185 8.99 -10.14 6.80
N LYS A 186 8.72 -8.84 6.89
CA LYS A 186 9.72 -7.80 6.60
C LYS A 186 10.93 -7.89 7.52
N GLN A 187 10.72 -8.05 8.83
CA GLN A 187 11.83 -8.19 9.80
C GLN A 187 12.70 -9.41 9.51
N ARG A 188 12.16 -10.45 8.85
CA ARG A 188 12.89 -11.61 8.35
C ARG A 188 13.64 -11.33 7.03
N GLY A 189 13.60 -10.09 6.53
CA GLY A 189 14.26 -9.68 5.29
C GLY A 189 13.47 -9.95 4.01
N ARG A 190 12.21 -10.34 4.10
CA ARG A 190 11.36 -10.56 2.92
C ARG A 190 10.84 -9.26 2.34
N THR A 191 10.58 -9.28 1.06
CA THR A 191 9.91 -8.20 0.34
C THR A 191 8.42 -8.47 0.29
N VAL A 192 7.60 -7.45 0.52
CA VAL A 192 6.14 -7.57 0.43
C VAL A 192 5.58 -6.53 -0.53
N PHE A 193 4.80 -6.98 -1.50
CA PHE A 193 4.02 -6.15 -2.39
C PHE A 193 2.54 -6.47 -2.16
N LEU A 194 1.78 -5.53 -1.64
CA LEU A 194 0.38 -5.77 -1.31
C LEU A 194 -0.53 -4.73 -1.98
N SER A 195 -1.71 -5.17 -2.42
CA SER A 195 -2.78 -4.24 -2.76
C SER A 195 -3.63 -3.94 -1.52
N SER A 196 -4.13 -2.72 -1.44
CA SER A 196 -5.11 -2.33 -0.42
C SER A 196 -5.94 -1.12 -0.88
N HIS A 197 -7.17 -1.05 -0.38
CA HIS A 197 -7.99 0.16 -0.44
C HIS A 197 -8.15 0.80 0.96
N ILE A 198 -7.53 0.24 1.98
CA ILE A 198 -7.62 0.69 3.38
C ILE A 198 -6.34 1.46 3.72
N LEU A 199 -6.40 2.78 3.63
CA LEU A 199 -5.23 3.65 3.77
C LEU A 199 -4.61 3.61 5.16
N SER A 200 -5.41 3.44 6.21
CA SER A 200 -4.91 3.31 7.59
C SER A 200 -4.05 2.06 7.81
N ASP A 201 -4.28 0.96 7.07
CA ASP A 201 -3.40 -0.23 7.11
C ASP A 201 -2.08 0.06 6.43
N VAL A 202 -2.14 0.77 5.30
CA VAL A 202 -0.98 1.17 4.51
C VAL A 202 -0.06 2.08 5.33
N GLU A 203 -0.61 3.13 5.93
CA GLU A 203 0.15 4.06 6.79
C GLU A 203 0.84 3.35 7.95
N ARG A 204 0.18 2.35 8.53
CA ARG A 204 0.69 1.62 9.70
C ARG A 204 1.80 0.63 9.36
N THR A 205 1.75 0.01 8.17
CA THR A 205 2.53 -1.23 7.93
C THR A 205 3.53 -1.08 6.79
N CYS A 206 3.27 -0.18 5.82
CA CYS A 206 4.07 -0.08 4.60
C CYS A 206 5.19 0.97 4.71
N ASP A 207 6.21 0.79 3.89
CA ASP A 207 7.32 1.75 3.74
C ASP A 207 7.04 2.74 2.61
N GLU A 208 6.45 2.24 1.54
CA GLU A 208 6.20 2.98 0.32
C GLU A 208 4.77 2.71 -0.17
N VAL A 209 4.22 3.67 -0.88
CA VAL A 209 2.91 3.55 -1.53
C VAL A 209 3.01 3.93 -2.99
N VAL A 210 2.36 3.15 -3.83
CA VAL A 210 2.12 3.44 -5.24
C VAL A 210 0.61 3.55 -5.44
N MET A 211 0.14 4.76 -5.74
CA MET A 211 -1.27 5.01 -6.01
C MET A 211 -1.56 4.90 -7.50
N VAL A 212 -2.61 4.15 -7.84
CA VAL A 212 -3.04 3.96 -9.23
C VAL A 212 -4.48 4.39 -9.44
N ARG A 213 -4.71 5.00 -10.59
CA ARG A 213 -6.05 5.39 -11.05
C ARG A 213 -6.15 5.17 -12.55
N GLN A 214 -7.24 4.54 -13.00
CA GLN A 214 -7.55 4.32 -14.41
C GLN A 214 -6.40 3.67 -15.23
N GLY A 215 -5.60 2.82 -14.57
CA GLY A 215 -4.49 2.09 -15.20
C GLY A 215 -3.16 2.84 -15.23
N GLU A 216 -3.04 3.98 -14.55
CA GLU A 216 -1.83 4.81 -14.49
C GLU A 216 -1.39 5.03 -13.04
N VAL A 217 -0.07 5.18 -12.82
CA VAL A 217 0.46 5.61 -11.53
C VAL A 217 0.23 7.11 -11.39
N VAL A 218 -0.45 7.52 -10.31
CA VAL A 218 -0.70 8.94 -10.01
C VAL A 218 0.21 9.48 -8.92
N LEU A 219 0.77 8.58 -8.09
CA LEU A 219 1.71 8.91 -7.04
C LEU A 219 2.55 7.68 -6.68
N ALA A 220 3.83 7.88 -6.41
CA ALA A 220 4.70 6.89 -5.78
C ALA A 220 5.60 7.62 -4.79
N ASP A 221 5.49 7.28 -3.49
CA ASP A 221 6.24 7.96 -2.44
C ASP A 221 6.43 7.07 -1.20
N ARG A 222 7.26 7.50 -0.26
CA ARG A 222 7.44 6.86 1.04
C ARG A 222 6.31 7.24 1.99
N ILE A 223 5.87 6.28 2.80
CA ILE A 223 4.83 6.55 3.82
C ILE A 223 5.29 7.64 4.81
N ALA A 224 6.57 7.68 5.16
CA ALA A 224 7.12 8.68 6.07
C ALA A 224 7.02 10.13 5.56
N SER A 225 6.76 10.36 4.26
CA SER A 225 6.54 11.70 3.71
C SER A 225 5.15 12.25 4.02
N PHE A 226 4.18 11.38 4.30
CA PHE A 226 2.80 11.77 4.60
C PHE A 226 2.62 12.09 6.09
N GLY A 227 1.83 13.12 6.39
CA GLY A 227 1.52 13.52 7.77
C GLY A 227 2.72 13.99 8.60
N ALA A 228 3.93 14.01 8.01
CA ALA A 228 5.12 14.51 8.69
C ALA A 228 4.91 15.98 9.11
N ALA A 229 5.32 16.31 10.32
CA ALA A 229 5.34 17.71 10.76
C ALA A 229 6.28 18.49 9.83
N SER A 230 5.73 19.39 9.05
CA SER A 230 6.53 20.33 8.26
C SER A 230 7.30 21.25 9.23
N GLN A 231 8.49 21.67 8.85
CA GLN A 231 9.17 22.76 9.56
C GLN A 231 8.45 24.09 9.36
N GLN A 232 7.43 24.12 8.53
CA GLN A 232 6.63 25.30 8.25
C GLN A 232 5.45 25.41 9.24
N TRP A 233 5.11 26.67 9.56
CA TRP A 233 4.03 27.03 10.44
C TRP A 233 3.01 27.86 9.68
N LYS A 234 1.74 27.68 10.01
CA LYS A 234 0.67 28.56 9.60
C LYS A 234 0.16 29.36 10.80
N ILE A 235 -0.01 30.66 10.57
CA ILE A 235 -0.48 31.63 11.55
C ILE A 235 -1.69 32.32 10.96
N GLU A 236 -2.83 32.18 11.63
CA GLU A 236 -4.05 32.91 11.27
C GLU A 236 -4.04 34.26 11.93
N VAL A 237 -4.34 35.29 11.16
CA VAL A 237 -4.32 36.70 11.58
C VAL A 237 -5.66 37.33 11.24
N LEU A 238 -6.32 37.93 12.21
CA LEU A 238 -7.56 38.67 12.07
C LEU A 238 -7.28 40.18 12.06
N GLY A 239 -8.14 40.96 11.40
CA GLY A 239 -7.92 42.42 11.17
C GLY A 239 -6.93 42.70 10.01
N TRP A 240 -6.61 41.66 9.24
CA TRP A 240 -5.66 41.76 8.13
C TRP A 240 -6.21 42.63 6.98
N THR A 241 -5.32 43.45 6.42
CA THR A 241 -5.58 44.20 5.18
C THR A 241 -4.37 44.07 4.25
N PRO A 242 -4.52 44.25 2.94
CA PRO A 242 -3.42 44.16 1.98
C PRO A 242 -2.22 45.09 2.27
N THR A 243 -2.43 46.16 3.00
CA THR A 243 -1.37 47.11 3.41
C THR A 243 -0.38 46.47 4.38
N HIS A 244 -0.81 45.47 5.13
CA HIS A 244 0.05 44.74 6.07
C HIS A 244 1.08 43.83 5.39
N ARG A 245 0.93 43.54 4.09
CA ARG A 245 1.93 42.77 3.32
C ARG A 245 3.33 43.38 3.35
N GLY A 246 3.41 44.73 3.36
CA GLY A 246 4.68 45.43 3.44
C GLY A 246 5.45 45.26 4.77
N LEU A 247 4.81 44.72 5.79
CA LEU A 247 5.40 44.43 7.10
C LEU A 247 5.99 43.03 7.20
N LEU A 248 5.70 42.18 6.22
CA LEU A 248 6.21 40.80 6.20
C LEU A 248 7.68 40.79 5.78
N ARG A 249 8.46 39.97 6.49
CA ARG A 249 9.88 39.74 6.17
C ARG A 249 10.03 38.73 5.04
N GLU A 250 11.20 38.69 4.44
CA GLU A 250 11.61 37.63 3.54
C GLU A 250 11.49 36.27 4.25
N GLY A 251 10.94 35.27 3.60
CA GLY A 251 10.64 33.93 4.20
C GLY A 251 9.21 33.77 4.74
N VAL A 252 8.39 34.83 4.76
CA VAL A 252 6.97 34.75 5.12
C VAL A 252 6.11 34.84 3.87
N THR A 253 5.19 33.89 3.71
CA THR A 253 4.25 33.85 2.56
C THR A 253 2.82 34.03 3.03
N VAL A 254 2.02 34.73 2.25
CA VAL A 254 0.56 34.80 2.45
C VAL A 254 -0.05 33.59 1.72
N LEU A 255 -0.51 32.61 2.50
CA LEU A 255 -1.09 31.35 1.98
C LEU A 255 -2.54 31.55 1.53
N GLN A 256 -3.27 32.35 2.29
CA GLN A 256 -4.67 32.70 2.00
C GLN A 256 -4.95 34.09 2.55
N GLU A 257 -5.77 34.85 1.83
CA GLU A 257 -6.19 36.19 2.23
C GLU A 257 -7.69 36.34 1.95
N THR A 258 -8.40 36.89 2.91
CA THR A 258 -9.82 37.23 2.83
C THR A 258 -10.02 38.65 3.37
N ASP A 259 -11.21 39.19 3.21
CA ASP A 259 -11.53 40.49 3.80
C ASP A 259 -11.50 40.44 5.33
N GLY A 260 -10.51 41.06 5.95
CA GLY A 260 -10.30 41.09 7.39
C GLY A 260 -9.53 39.90 7.99
N ALA A 261 -9.02 38.94 7.21
CA ALA A 261 -8.20 37.84 7.73
C ALA A 261 -7.15 37.35 6.74
N ALA A 262 -6.05 36.81 7.25
CA ALA A 262 -5.04 36.14 6.44
C ALA A 262 -4.47 34.89 7.14
N ILE A 263 -4.02 33.93 6.36
CA ILE A 263 -3.20 32.82 6.82
C ILE A 263 -1.78 33.03 6.29
N LEU A 264 -0.84 33.18 7.20
CA LEU A 264 0.58 33.38 6.90
C LEU A 264 1.33 32.05 7.06
N GLY A 265 2.26 31.78 6.16
CA GLY A 265 3.18 30.66 6.21
C GLY A 265 4.59 31.15 6.51
N CYS A 266 5.30 30.46 7.42
CA CYS A 266 6.71 30.73 7.69
C CYS A 266 7.43 29.47 8.17
N ASP A 267 8.76 29.43 8.04
CA ASP A 267 9.57 28.38 8.63
C ASP A 267 9.65 28.47 10.15
N ALA A 268 9.97 27.34 10.81
CA ALA A 268 10.08 27.27 12.27
C ALA A 268 11.08 28.30 12.84
N ALA A 269 12.16 28.59 12.09
CA ALA A 269 13.16 29.59 12.46
C ALA A 269 12.58 31.01 12.51
N ASP A 270 11.68 31.35 11.59
CA ASP A 270 11.13 32.69 11.45
C ASP A 270 9.87 32.91 12.29
N LYS A 271 9.27 31.81 12.80
CA LYS A 271 8.00 31.85 13.56
C LYS A 271 8.03 32.86 14.70
N GLN A 272 9.06 32.86 15.56
CA GLN A 272 9.13 33.76 16.70
C GLN A 272 9.25 35.23 16.28
N ALA A 273 10.05 35.48 15.24
CA ALA A 273 10.24 36.83 14.70
C ALA A 273 8.94 37.34 14.08
N LEU A 274 8.21 36.51 13.34
CA LEU A 274 6.92 36.85 12.75
C LEU A 274 5.89 37.13 13.83
N LEU A 275 5.76 36.28 14.86
CA LEU A 275 4.84 36.52 15.97
C LEU A 275 5.10 37.86 16.70
N ARG A 276 6.36 38.20 16.95
CA ARG A 276 6.73 39.51 17.54
C ARG A 276 6.30 40.67 16.63
N THR A 277 6.46 40.55 15.33
CA THR A 277 6.03 41.60 14.38
C THR A 277 4.51 41.74 14.39
N LEU A 278 3.76 40.63 14.39
CA LEU A 278 2.30 40.66 14.39
C LEU A 278 1.72 41.21 15.70
N ILE A 279 2.32 40.88 16.85
CA ILE A 279 1.88 41.41 18.17
C ILE A 279 2.12 42.92 18.30
N ALA A 280 3.11 43.46 17.59
CA ALA A 280 3.40 44.92 17.61
C ALA A 280 2.42 45.75 16.77
N ILE A 281 1.51 45.12 16.06
CA ILE A 281 0.50 45.75 15.21
C ILE A 281 -0.88 45.46 15.81
N PRO A 282 -1.90 46.29 15.62
CA PRO A 282 -3.25 46.04 16.15
C PRO A 282 -3.98 44.94 15.31
N LEU A 283 -3.40 43.75 15.32
CA LEU A 283 -3.93 42.54 14.70
C LEU A 283 -4.16 41.47 15.75
N ASP A 284 -5.25 40.75 15.63
CA ASP A 284 -5.50 39.59 16.50
C ASP A 284 -4.90 38.33 15.88
N ILE A 285 -4.11 37.61 16.67
CA ILE A 285 -3.53 36.33 16.29
C ILE A 285 -4.53 35.23 16.67
N GLY A 286 -5.06 34.56 15.67
CA GLY A 286 -5.93 33.41 15.83
C GLY A 286 -5.14 32.12 16.13
N THR A 287 -5.17 31.16 15.23
CA THR A 287 -4.51 29.88 15.39
C THR A 287 -3.04 29.93 14.97
N VAL A 288 -2.14 29.38 15.80
CA VAL A 288 -0.71 29.15 15.48
C VAL A 288 -0.44 27.66 15.52
N GLN A 289 -0.22 27.04 14.36
CA GLN A 289 -0.03 25.59 14.29
C GLN A 289 1.02 25.21 13.26
N PRO A 290 1.76 24.10 13.47
CA PRO A 290 2.65 23.59 12.45
C PRO A 290 1.83 23.18 11.23
N MET A 291 2.35 23.46 10.04
CA MET A 291 1.82 22.85 8.83
C MET A 291 2.12 21.35 8.89
N ARG A 292 1.18 20.55 8.47
CA ARG A 292 1.38 19.12 8.28
C ARG A 292 1.46 18.86 6.79
N ALA A 293 2.36 17.99 6.38
CA ALA A 293 2.24 17.38 5.06
C ALA A 293 0.84 16.73 4.97
N ALA A 294 0.25 16.76 3.80
CA ALA A 294 -1.04 16.11 3.59
C ALA A 294 -0.96 14.64 4.05
N THR A 295 -2.01 14.17 4.69
CA THR A 295 -2.10 12.75 5.04
C THR A 295 -2.21 11.91 3.76
N LEU A 296 -1.95 10.61 3.87
CA LEU A 296 -2.13 9.70 2.75
C LEU A 296 -3.59 9.73 2.25
N GLU A 297 -4.55 9.86 3.17
CA GLU A 297 -5.97 9.94 2.85
C GLU A 297 -6.32 11.23 2.10
N GLU A 298 -5.86 12.40 2.57
CA GLU A 298 -6.06 13.69 1.90
C GLU A 298 -5.44 13.67 0.49
N THR A 299 -4.24 13.11 0.38
CA THR A 299 -3.55 12.96 -0.91
C THR A 299 -4.31 12.02 -1.84
N TYR A 300 -4.83 10.90 -1.31
CA TYR A 300 -5.65 9.96 -2.07
C TYR A 300 -6.94 10.63 -2.59
N LEU A 301 -7.68 11.36 -1.73
CA LEU A 301 -8.92 12.05 -2.10
C LEU A 301 -8.69 13.10 -3.18
N LYS A 302 -7.60 13.86 -3.08
CA LYS A 302 -7.20 14.83 -4.11
C LYS A 302 -6.95 14.15 -5.47
N HIS A 303 -6.24 13.03 -5.49
CA HIS A 303 -5.97 12.29 -6.73
C HIS A 303 -7.18 11.47 -7.19
N ALA A 304 -8.08 11.10 -6.27
CA ALA A 304 -9.34 10.44 -6.61
C ALA A 304 -10.36 11.39 -7.27
N GLY A 305 -10.13 12.73 -7.21
CA GLY A 305 -11.04 13.72 -7.77
C GLY A 305 -12.32 13.88 -6.94
N VAL A 306 -12.23 13.67 -5.63
CA VAL A 306 -13.34 13.81 -4.66
C VAL A 306 -13.24 15.17 -3.92
N LEU A 307 -12.11 15.86 -4.05
CA LEU A 307 -11.84 17.22 -3.55
C LEU A 307 -11.57 18.14 -4.71
#